data_3babefa92e966752ae8cc98836786cfd
#
_entry.id   3babefa92e966752ae8cc98836786cfd
#
_cell.length_a   1.000
_cell.length_b   1.000
_cell.length_c   1.000
_cell.angle_alpha   90.00
_cell.angle_beta   90.00
_cell.angle_gamma   90.00
#
_symmetry.space_group_name_H-M   'P 1'
#
loop_
_entity.id
_entity.type
_entity.pdbx_description
1 polymer ?
#
loop_
_entity_poly.entity_id
_entity_poly.type
_entity_poly.pdbx_seq_one_letter_code
_entity_poly.pdbx_strand_id
1 'polypeptide(L)'
;AEAGLDEIRFHFLDLEAEQYRETIAACSAASIFTGVELPCEPDKESELLELLETLRGFNVDFLNLNELEITVGNIDNMELRGFNLSTEITAGAAGSAELAHILRNRVIAAANGLPDPIDAETRDPYGYHLKFCTAVYKDAGQLRRRFQRRGEATIAPHETLTEDSTLMF
;
A
#
# COMPACT_ATOMS: atom_id res chain seq x y z
N ALA A 1 9.00 16.62 -12.75
CA ALA A 1 8.45 16.98 -14.07
C ALA A 1 9.54 17.02 -15.14
N GLU A 2 10.57 17.88 -15.06
CA GLU A 2 11.63 17.95 -16.09
C GLU A 2 12.41 16.64 -16.29
N ALA A 3 12.56 15.85 -15.21
CA ALA A 3 13.22 14.53 -15.25
C ALA A 3 12.31 13.38 -15.73
N GLY A 4 11.05 13.64 -16.11
CA GLY A 4 10.11 12.63 -16.57
C GLY A 4 9.52 11.76 -15.45
N LEU A 5 9.35 12.31 -14.25
CA LEU A 5 8.67 11.62 -13.16
C LEU A 5 7.14 11.67 -13.37
N ASP A 6 6.52 10.49 -13.52
CA ASP A 6 5.09 10.35 -13.75
C ASP A 6 4.30 10.15 -12.44
N GLU A 7 4.90 9.47 -11.46
CA GLU A 7 4.23 9.11 -10.19
C GLU A 7 5.19 9.27 -9.01
N ILE A 8 4.67 9.74 -7.88
CA ILE A 8 5.37 9.81 -6.60
C ILE A 8 4.50 9.22 -5.49
N ARG A 9 5.12 8.53 -4.53
CA ARG A 9 4.43 7.96 -3.37
C ARG A 9 5.06 8.44 -2.08
N PHE A 10 4.22 8.92 -1.18
CA PHE A 10 4.61 9.36 0.15
C PHE A 10 4.32 8.26 1.17
N HIS A 11 5.27 8.04 2.07
CA HIS A 11 5.14 7.12 3.20
C HIS A 11 5.24 7.94 4.49
N PHE A 12 4.17 8.04 5.24
CA PHE A 12 4.14 8.75 6.51
C PHE A 12 4.42 7.76 7.64
N LEU A 13 5.69 7.51 7.93
CA LEU A 13 6.12 6.52 8.92
C LEU A 13 5.69 6.87 10.34
N ASP A 14 5.54 8.16 10.61
CA ASP A 14 5.10 8.76 11.88
C ASP A 14 3.60 9.13 11.87
N LEU A 15 2.89 8.88 10.76
CA LEU A 15 1.51 9.28 10.48
C LEU A 15 1.29 10.81 10.44
N GLU A 16 2.35 11.62 10.42
CA GLU A 16 2.29 13.08 10.35
C GLU A 16 2.31 13.56 8.90
N ALA A 17 1.14 13.80 8.32
CA ALA A 17 1.01 14.22 6.93
C ALA A 17 1.25 15.72 6.69
N GLU A 18 0.98 16.59 7.68
CA GLU A 18 1.00 18.04 7.51
C GLU A 18 2.36 18.57 7.02
N GLN A 19 3.46 17.99 7.46
CA GLN A 19 4.80 18.38 7.03
C GLN A 19 5.04 18.17 5.51
N TYR A 20 4.22 17.34 4.86
CA TYR A 20 4.32 17.03 3.42
C TYR A 20 3.31 17.81 2.57
N ARG A 21 2.40 18.58 3.17
CA ARG A 21 1.29 19.27 2.48
C ARG A 21 1.76 20.11 1.29
N GLU A 22 2.75 20.95 1.49
CA GLU A 22 3.28 21.81 0.43
C GLU A 22 3.98 21.02 -0.68
N THR A 23 4.71 19.95 -0.31
CA THR A 23 5.38 19.09 -1.27
C THR A 23 4.37 18.32 -2.11
N ILE A 24 3.31 17.78 -1.51
CA ILE A 24 2.21 17.09 -2.20
C ILE A 24 1.51 18.05 -3.16
N ALA A 25 1.20 19.26 -2.71
CA ALA A 25 0.59 20.29 -3.54
C ALA A 25 1.47 20.68 -4.73
N ALA A 26 2.78 20.78 -4.54
CA ALA A 26 3.73 21.07 -5.61
C ALA A 26 3.82 19.93 -6.64
N CYS A 27 3.79 18.68 -6.20
CA CYS A 27 3.78 17.52 -7.09
C CYS A 27 2.50 17.48 -7.93
N SER A 28 1.35 17.69 -7.31
CA SER A 28 0.05 17.76 -7.99
C SER A 28 0.02 18.91 -9.00
N ALA A 29 0.51 20.09 -8.63
CA ALA A 29 0.61 21.24 -9.54
C ALA A 29 1.53 20.99 -10.74
N ALA A 30 2.53 20.13 -10.58
CA ALA A 30 3.43 19.68 -11.66
C ALA A 30 2.83 18.52 -12.49
N SER A 31 1.58 18.14 -12.27
CA SER A 31 0.88 17.02 -12.93
C SER A 31 1.57 15.66 -12.68
N ILE A 32 2.24 15.49 -11.53
CA ILE A 32 2.80 14.22 -11.10
C ILE A 32 1.69 13.48 -10.35
N PHE A 33 1.39 12.25 -10.77
CA PHE A 33 0.40 11.40 -10.12
C PHE A 33 0.86 11.07 -8.69
N THR A 34 0.13 11.56 -7.70
CA THR A 34 0.59 11.62 -6.30
C THR A 34 -0.18 10.64 -5.44
N GLY A 35 0.52 9.72 -4.82
CA GLY A 35 -0.04 8.71 -3.94
C GLY A 35 0.49 8.77 -2.52
N VAL A 36 -0.27 8.17 -1.60
CA VAL A 36 0.15 7.89 -0.24
C VAL A 36 0.08 6.38 0.00
N GLU A 37 1.10 5.81 0.64
CA GLU A 37 1.12 4.41 1.05
C GLU A 37 1.24 4.30 2.55
N LEU A 38 0.33 3.56 3.18
CA LEU A 38 0.25 3.39 4.62
C LEU A 38 0.16 1.90 4.99
N PRO A 39 0.95 1.43 5.97
CA PRO A 39 0.72 0.13 6.57
C PRO A 39 -0.54 0.16 7.44
N CYS A 40 -1.37 -0.87 7.37
CA CYS A 40 -2.49 -1.04 8.27
C CYS A 40 -2.00 -1.68 9.58
N GLU A 41 -1.59 -0.84 10.53
CA GLU A 41 -1.09 -1.23 11.84
C GLU A 41 -2.27 -1.35 12.82
N PRO A 42 -2.68 -2.56 13.28
CA PRO A 42 -3.86 -2.76 14.10
C PRO A 42 -3.91 -2.00 15.42
N ASP A 43 -2.74 -1.67 15.96
CA ASP A 43 -2.61 -0.87 17.19
C ASP A 43 -2.72 0.66 16.96
N LYS A 44 -2.91 1.10 15.71
CA LYS A 44 -3.00 2.52 15.32
C LYS A 44 -4.28 2.86 14.56
N GLU A 45 -5.37 2.16 14.85
CA GLU A 45 -6.65 2.39 14.15
C GLU A 45 -7.11 3.86 14.25
N SER A 46 -7.06 4.44 15.46
CA SER A 46 -7.51 5.82 15.69
C SER A 46 -6.69 6.83 14.92
N GLU A 47 -5.36 6.71 14.98
CA GLU A 47 -4.42 7.59 14.29
C GLU A 47 -4.54 7.48 12.77
N LEU A 48 -4.77 6.27 12.25
CA LEU A 48 -5.01 6.06 10.83
C LEU A 48 -6.33 6.68 10.37
N LEU A 49 -7.39 6.62 11.19
CA LEU A 49 -8.64 7.30 10.89
C LEU A 49 -8.49 8.82 10.87
N GLU A 50 -7.76 9.41 11.83
CA GLU A 50 -7.45 10.84 11.85
C GLU A 50 -6.63 11.28 10.63
N LEU A 51 -5.66 10.45 10.25
CA LEU A 51 -4.84 10.69 9.06
C LEU A 51 -5.68 10.68 7.78
N LEU A 52 -6.61 9.74 7.64
CA LEU A 52 -7.52 9.70 6.47
C LEU A 52 -8.36 10.98 6.37
N GLU A 53 -8.88 11.50 7.48
CA GLU A 53 -9.60 12.78 7.50
C GLU A 53 -8.69 13.95 7.12
N THR A 54 -7.47 13.97 7.62
CA THR A 54 -6.46 14.98 7.26
C THR A 54 -6.16 14.99 5.77
N LEU A 55 -6.01 13.82 5.16
CA LEU A 55 -5.71 13.65 3.73
C LEU A 55 -6.83 14.14 2.79
N ARG A 56 -8.07 14.28 3.26
CA ARG A 56 -9.16 14.89 2.47
C ARG A 56 -8.83 16.33 2.01
N GLY A 57 -8.01 17.03 2.77
CA GLY A 57 -7.56 18.38 2.42
C GLY A 57 -6.28 18.42 1.58
N PHE A 58 -5.78 17.26 1.13
CA PHE A 58 -4.58 17.15 0.31
C PHE A 58 -4.95 16.82 -1.15
N ASN A 59 -4.09 17.24 -2.08
CA ASN A 59 -4.24 16.91 -3.50
C ASN A 59 -3.56 15.58 -3.81
N VAL A 60 -4.07 14.48 -3.24
CA VAL A 60 -3.61 13.12 -3.55
C VAL A 60 -4.54 12.45 -4.54
N ASP A 61 -3.98 11.68 -5.46
CA ASP A 61 -4.74 10.95 -6.48
C ASP A 61 -5.15 9.56 -5.98
N PHE A 62 -4.32 8.95 -5.12
CA PHE A 62 -4.63 7.65 -4.54
C PHE A 62 -4.04 7.44 -3.15
N LEU A 63 -4.70 6.57 -2.40
CA LEU A 63 -4.22 6.01 -1.14
C LEU A 63 -4.11 4.49 -1.27
N ASN A 64 -2.94 3.95 -0.96
CA ASN A 64 -2.70 2.52 -0.91
C ASN A 64 -2.53 2.06 0.54
N LEU A 65 -3.51 1.34 1.04
CA LEU A 65 -3.42 0.63 2.31
C LEU A 65 -2.65 -0.67 2.09
N ASN A 66 -1.60 -0.87 2.85
CA ASN A 66 -0.79 -2.09 2.77
C ASN A 66 -1.07 -2.97 3.98
N GLU A 67 -1.33 -4.27 3.76
CA GLU A 67 -1.29 -5.23 4.85
C GLU A 67 0.08 -5.17 5.53
N LEU A 68 0.08 -5.06 6.87
CA LEU A 68 1.31 -5.06 7.67
C LEU A 68 1.96 -6.44 7.57
N GLU A 69 3.24 -6.48 7.25
CA GLU A 69 3.98 -7.73 7.06
C GLU A 69 4.98 -7.95 8.19
N ILE A 70 5.00 -9.17 8.73
CA ILE A 70 6.01 -9.65 9.66
C ILE A 70 7.07 -10.39 8.85
N THR A 71 8.29 -9.90 8.91
CA THR A 71 9.43 -10.42 8.16
C THR A 71 10.59 -10.70 9.09
N VAL A 72 11.60 -11.43 8.63
CA VAL A 72 12.82 -11.67 9.42
C VAL A 72 13.49 -10.36 9.87
N GLY A 73 13.32 -9.27 9.11
CA GLY A 73 13.93 -7.97 9.44
C GLY A 73 13.19 -7.16 10.51
N ASN A 74 11.95 -7.51 10.85
CA ASN A 74 11.15 -6.76 11.81
C ASN A 74 10.46 -7.62 12.90
N ILE A 75 10.67 -8.93 12.90
CA ILE A 75 9.95 -9.87 13.77
C ILE A 75 10.07 -9.51 15.24
N ASP A 76 11.27 -9.20 15.73
CA ASP A 76 11.50 -8.87 17.14
C ASP A 76 10.69 -7.63 17.56
N ASN A 77 10.61 -6.63 16.69
CA ASN A 77 9.84 -5.41 16.94
C ASN A 77 8.33 -5.66 16.88
N MET A 78 7.89 -6.53 15.97
CA MET A 78 6.48 -6.91 15.85
C MET A 78 6.02 -7.73 17.06
N GLU A 79 6.84 -8.65 17.56
CA GLU A 79 6.57 -9.42 18.77
C GLU A 79 6.49 -8.52 20.02
N LEU A 80 7.38 -7.53 20.14
CA LEU A 80 7.34 -6.54 21.23
C LEU A 80 6.04 -5.72 21.23
N ARG A 81 5.46 -5.47 20.05
CA ARG A 81 4.16 -4.80 19.87
C ARG A 81 2.97 -5.77 20.02
N GLY A 82 3.21 -7.05 20.22
CA GLY A 82 2.19 -8.08 20.39
C GLY A 82 1.56 -8.59 19.08
N PHE A 83 2.19 -8.33 17.92
CA PHE A 83 1.72 -8.83 16.65
C PHE A 83 2.12 -10.28 16.41
N ASN A 84 1.21 -11.02 15.77
CA ASN A 84 1.43 -12.39 15.31
C ASN A 84 1.06 -12.49 13.84
N LEU A 85 1.56 -13.53 13.17
CA LEU A 85 1.14 -13.85 11.80
C LEU A 85 -0.36 -14.18 11.76
N SER A 86 -1.04 -13.72 10.73
CA SER A 86 -2.45 -14.04 10.48
C SER A 86 -2.66 -15.52 10.12
N THR A 87 -1.68 -16.10 9.42
CA THR A 87 -1.65 -17.52 9.01
C THR A 87 -0.21 -18.02 8.94
N GLU A 88 -0.03 -19.36 8.84
CA GLU A 88 1.30 -19.97 8.63
C GLU A 88 1.83 -19.80 7.19
N ILE A 89 1.01 -19.30 6.27
CA ILE A 89 1.32 -19.27 4.82
C ILE A 89 1.70 -17.87 4.35
N THR A 90 1.26 -16.83 5.06
CA THR A 90 1.45 -15.44 4.64
C THR A 90 2.24 -14.65 5.66
N ALA A 91 2.96 -13.63 5.21
CA ALA A 91 3.66 -12.69 6.07
C ALA A 91 2.74 -11.65 6.73
N GLY A 92 1.43 -11.67 6.46
CA GLY A 92 0.47 -10.69 6.98
C GLY A 92 0.30 -10.78 8.49
N ALA A 93 0.29 -9.63 9.15
CA ALA A 93 0.02 -9.52 10.58
C ALA A 93 -1.49 -9.71 10.86
N ALA A 94 -1.82 -10.46 11.92
CA ALA A 94 -3.20 -10.65 12.36
C ALA A 94 -3.88 -9.30 12.66
N GLY A 95 -5.11 -9.13 12.19
CA GLY A 95 -5.89 -7.90 12.34
C GLY A 95 -5.61 -6.81 11.28
N SER A 96 -4.51 -6.92 10.52
CA SER A 96 -4.14 -5.88 9.55
C SER A 96 -5.09 -5.80 8.36
N ALA A 97 -5.48 -6.94 7.81
CA ALA A 97 -6.45 -6.98 6.70
C ALA A 97 -7.84 -6.50 7.16
N GLU A 98 -8.27 -6.91 8.35
CA GLU A 98 -9.51 -6.46 8.97
C GLU A 98 -9.52 -4.94 9.17
N LEU A 99 -8.42 -4.38 9.68
CA LEU A 99 -8.29 -2.93 9.82
C LEU A 99 -8.37 -2.21 8.47
N ALA A 100 -7.71 -2.72 7.43
CA ALA A 100 -7.81 -2.13 6.11
C ALA A 100 -9.27 -2.08 5.60
N HIS A 101 -10.06 -3.12 5.86
CA HIS A 101 -11.49 -3.14 5.54
C HIS A 101 -12.30 -2.15 6.40
N ILE A 102 -11.98 -2.01 7.68
CA ILE A 102 -12.61 -1.02 8.56
C ILE A 102 -12.34 0.40 8.04
N LEU A 103 -11.08 0.74 7.79
CA LEU A 103 -10.66 2.04 7.27
C LEU A 103 -11.37 2.34 5.94
N ARG A 104 -11.37 1.39 5.02
CA ARG A 104 -12.05 1.50 3.74
C ARG A 104 -13.56 1.78 3.91
N ASN A 105 -14.25 1.00 4.74
CA ASN A 105 -15.67 1.15 4.96
C ASN A 105 -16.02 2.49 5.62
N ARG A 106 -15.17 3.00 6.51
CA ARG A 106 -15.33 4.33 7.12
C ARG A 106 -15.24 5.44 6.09
N VAL A 107 -14.24 5.35 5.24
CA VAL A 107 -14.03 6.30 4.15
C VAL A 107 -15.27 6.36 3.25
N ILE A 108 -15.82 5.21 2.86
CA ILE A 108 -17.00 5.13 2.01
C ILE A 108 -18.28 5.59 2.71
N ALA A 109 -18.50 5.16 3.95
CA ALA A 109 -19.70 5.52 4.72
C ALA A 109 -19.78 7.02 4.98
N ALA A 110 -18.64 7.69 5.20
CA ALA A 110 -18.59 9.13 5.39
C ALA A 110 -19.05 9.94 4.17
N ALA A 111 -19.04 9.34 3.00
CA ALA A 111 -19.35 10.02 1.75
C ALA A 111 -20.77 9.86 1.25
N ASN A 112 -21.35 8.68 1.37
CA ASN A 112 -22.63 8.33 0.75
C ASN A 112 -23.71 7.94 1.75
N GLY A 113 -23.42 7.84 3.03
CA GLY A 113 -24.36 7.40 4.05
C GLY A 113 -24.76 5.92 3.95
N LEU A 114 -24.23 5.18 2.99
CA LEU A 114 -24.50 3.74 2.79
C LEU A 114 -23.21 3.04 2.34
N PRO A 115 -22.93 1.83 2.85
CA PRO A 115 -21.82 1.03 2.40
C PRO A 115 -22.13 0.48 0.99
N ASP A 116 -21.55 1.06 -0.02
CA ASP A 116 -21.59 0.49 -1.36
C ASP A 116 -20.53 -0.61 -1.50
N PRO A 117 -20.82 -1.77 -2.10
CA PRO A 117 -19.82 -2.76 -2.43
C PRO A 117 -18.86 -2.14 -3.46
N ILE A 118 -17.62 -2.02 -3.07
CA ILE A 118 -16.63 -1.25 -3.81
C ILE A 118 -16.14 -2.00 -5.00
N ASP A 119 -16.34 -1.40 -6.12
CA ASP A 119 -15.49 -1.57 -7.29
C ASP A 119 -14.14 -0.87 -7.05
N ALA A 120 -13.04 -1.60 -7.20
CA ALA A 120 -11.68 -1.09 -6.91
C ALA A 120 -11.25 0.08 -7.81
N GLU A 121 -12.10 0.48 -8.75
CA GLU A 121 -11.88 1.56 -9.72
C GLU A 121 -12.70 2.83 -9.44
N THR A 122 -13.63 2.80 -8.50
CA THR A 122 -14.43 3.99 -8.20
C THR A 122 -13.60 5.02 -7.42
N ARG A 123 -13.66 6.26 -7.88
CA ARG A 123 -13.13 7.40 -7.12
C ARG A 123 -13.86 7.49 -5.81
N ASP A 124 -13.09 7.41 -4.74
CA ASP A 124 -13.55 7.63 -3.40
C ASP A 124 -14.13 9.05 -3.28
N PRO A 125 -15.20 9.21 -2.51
CA PRO A 125 -15.76 10.49 -2.15
C PRO A 125 -14.80 11.45 -1.42
N TYR A 126 -13.68 10.95 -0.94
CA TYR A 126 -12.56 11.80 -0.47
C TYR A 126 -11.77 12.43 -1.64
N GLY A 127 -12.07 12.09 -2.88
CA GLY A 127 -11.44 12.64 -4.08
C GLY A 127 -10.19 11.91 -4.53
N TYR A 128 -9.82 10.78 -3.90
CA TYR A 128 -8.71 9.92 -4.28
C TYR A 128 -9.14 8.45 -4.44
N HIS A 129 -8.37 7.67 -5.18
CA HIS A 129 -8.60 6.23 -5.29
C HIS A 129 -8.05 5.48 -4.07
N LEU A 130 -8.89 4.68 -3.42
CA LEU A 130 -8.46 3.84 -2.31
C LEU A 130 -8.17 2.41 -2.79
N LYS A 131 -6.95 1.93 -2.52
CA LYS A 131 -6.50 0.56 -2.82
C LYS A 131 -6.09 -0.15 -1.55
N PHE A 132 -6.23 -1.47 -1.54
CA PHE A 132 -5.68 -2.33 -0.51
C PHE A 132 -4.80 -3.41 -1.13
N CYS A 133 -3.54 -3.49 -0.67
CA CYS A 133 -2.58 -4.49 -1.10
C CYS A 133 -2.33 -5.50 0.02
N THR A 134 -2.77 -6.74 -0.20
CA THR A 134 -2.52 -7.85 0.72
C THR A 134 -1.08 -8.37 0.60
N ALA A 135 -0.55 -9.00 1.66
CA ALA A 135 0.73 -9.69 1.64
C ALA A 135 0.76 -10.77 0.54
N VAL A 136 -0.30 -11.54 0.42
CA VAL A 136 -0.45 -12.57 -0.64
C VAL A 136 -0.33 -11.95 -2.04
N TYR A 137 -0.96 -10.81 -2.30
CA TYR A 137 -0.87 -10.15 -3.60
C TYR A 137 0.54 -9.63 -3.89
N LYS A 138 1.21 -9.10 -2.87
CA LYS A 138 2.60 -8.63 -3.01
C LYS A 138 3.53 -9.78 -3.35
N ASP A 139 3.42 -10.91 -2.65
CA ASP A 139 4.27 -12.09 -2.87
C ASP A 139 3.95 -12.80 -4.19
N ALA A 140 2.71 -13.23 -4.38
CA ALA A 140 2.32 -14.01 -5.55
C ALA A 140 2.21 -13.18 -6.84
N GLY A 141 1.91 -11.89 -6.75
CA GLY A 141 1.70 -11.01 -7.88
C GLY A 141 2.90 -10.11 -8.17
N GLN A 142 3.17 -9.17 -7.28
CA GLN A 142 4.15 -8.11 -7.56
C GLN A 142 5.59 -8.62 -7.55
N LEU A 143 5.98 -9.39 -6.53
CA LEU A 143 7.34 -9.91 -6.41
C LEU A 143 7.65 -10.88 -7.55
N ARG A 144 6.72 -11.79 -7.84
CA ARG A 144 6.85 -12.73 -8.96
C ARG A 144 7.06 -12.01 -10.29
N ARG A 145 6.28 -10.95 -10.58
CA ARG A 145 6.46 -10.14 -11.80
C ARG A 145 7.79 -9.41 -11.84
N ARG A 146 8.32 -9.00 -10.69
CA ARG A 146 9.67 -8.38 -10.61
C ARG A 146 10.75 -9.41 -10.92
N PHE A 147 10.64 -10.61 -10.35
CA PHE A 147 11.58 -11.70 -10.64
C PHE A 147 11.51 -12.14 -12.10
N GLN A 148 10.32 -12.25 -12.66
CA GLN A 148 10.13 -12.55 -14.08
C GLN A 148 10.88 -11.55 -14.96
N ARG A 149 10.62 -10.25 -14.80
CA ARG A 149 11.30 -9.20 -15.58
C ARG A 149 12.82 -9.18 -15.37
N ARG A 150 13.27 -9.43 -14.14
CA ARG A 150 14.69 -9.52 -13.85
C ARG A 150 15.31 -10.74 -14.51
N GLY A 151 14.68 -11.89 -14.40
CA GLY A 151 15.10 -13.13 -15.07
C GLY A 151 15.21 -12.94 -16.58
N GLU A 152 14.19 -12.41 -17.23
CA GLU A 152 14.19 -12.09 -18.67
C GLU A 152 15.34 -11.16 -19.09
N ALA A 153 15.72 -10.21 -18.22
CA ALA A 153 16.80 -9.27 -18.50
C ALA A 153 18.21 -9.83 -18.22
N THR A 154 18.33 -10.89 -17.42
CA THR A 154 19.64 -11.39 -16.94
C THR A 154 19.93 -12.83 -17.33
N ILE A 155 18.97 -13.56 -17.92
CA ILE A 155 19.10 -14.97 -18.30
C ILE A 155 20.29 -15.19 -19.24
N ALA A 156 21.11 -16.18 -18.92
CA ALA A 156 22.22 -16.61 -19.78
C ALA A 156 21.76 -17.65 -20.82
N PRO A 157 22.51 -17.85 -21.92
CA PRO A 157 22.11 -18.78 -23.00
C PRO A 157 21.91 -20.24 -22.58
N HIS A 158 22.48 -20.65 -21.46
CA HIS A 158 22.40 -22.01 -20.91
C HIS A 158 21.37 -22.15 -19.77
N GLU A 159 20.66 -21.08 -19.45
CA GLU A 159 19.67 -21.05 -18.39
C GLU A 159 18.26 -21.06 -18.98
N THR A 160 17.30 -21.53 -18.21
CA THR A 160 15.86 -21.48 -18.52
C THR A 160 15.13 -20.76 -17.40
N LEU A 161 14.31 -19.76 -17.76
CA LEU A 161 13.42 -19.09 -16.82
C LEU A 161 12.13 -19.91 -16.69
N THR A 162 11.83 -20.34 -15.48
CA THR A 162 10.64 -21.15 -15.19
C THR A 162 9.39 -20.29 -15.05
N GLU A 163 8.20 -20.90 -15.03
CA GLU A 163 6.93 -20.22 -14.82
C GLU A 163 6.83 -19.53 -13.45
N ASP A 164 7.52 -20.03 -12.45
CA ASP A 164 7.59 -19.44 -11.10
C ASP A 164 8.72 -18.41 -10.94
N SER A 165 9.32 -18.01 -12.06
CA SER A 165 10.33 -16.95 -12.14
C SER A 165 11.68 -17.30 -11.50
N THR A 166 12.02 -18.59 -11.42
CA THR A 166 13.37 -19.08 -11.05
C THR A 166 14.21 -19.38 -12.28
N LEU A 167 15.53 -19.29 -12.16
CA LEU A 167 16.47 -19.70 -13.20
C LEU A 167 16.94 -21.13 -12.94
N MET A 168 16.86 -21.98 -13.97
CA MET A 168 17.40 -23.34 -13.96
C MET A 168 18.57 -23.46 -14.93
N PHE A 169 19.55 -24.27 -14.55
CA PHE A 169 20.74 -24.60 -15.33
C PHE A 169 20.61 -25.93 -16.08
#